data_da7586dffb53872281e0b74b639cc7e5
#
_entry.id   da7586dffb53872281e0b74b639cc7e5
#
_cell.length_a   1.000
_cell.length_b   1.000
_cell.length_c   1.000
_cell.angle_alpha   90.00
_cell.angle_beta   90.00
_cell.angle_gamma   90.00
#
_symmetry.space_group_name_H-M   'P 1'
#
loop_
_entity.id
_entity.type
_entity.pdbx_description
1 polymer ?
#
loop_
_entity_poly.entity_id
_entity_poly.type
_entity_poly.pdbx_seq_one_letter_code
_entity_poly.pdbx_strand_id
1 'polypeptide(L)'
;MSPLPSVPSRCRAVIFDWGGTLTPWHSVDLEEQWRVFARQVHAEETQALSLAARIIAAEDAAWVRSRTDHSSARLHEILAEAGLDADHLRREAALAAYREFWEPHTFTDEQVKPLFEGLRERGARVGVLSNTIWPRDYHRGVFERDGVLGLIDADIYSSELAWTKPHPGAFRAAAAALGVEPSEAVYVGDRPFEDVHGSQLAGMRAIWVPHSQIPVGQQVSVDEVPDGVAHELIDILGILDGWQSP
;
A
#
# COMPACT_ATOMS: atom_id res chain seq x y z
N MET A 1 7.93 20.11 29.62
CA MET A 1 6.73 19.40 29.16
C MET A 1 6.14 20.23 28.03
N SER A 2 6.37 19.83 26.78
CA SER A 2 5.68 20.46 25.65
C SER A 2 4.21 20.07 25.73
N PRO A 3 3.26 20.99 25.48
CA PRO A 3 1.85 20.63 25.43
C PRO A 3 1.64 19.60 24.32
N LEU A 4 0.90 18.55 24.63
CA LEU A 4 0.42 17.61 23.62
C LEU A 4 -0.31 18.41 22.54
N PRO A 5 -0.11 18.10 21.24
CA PRO A 5 -0.82 18.79 20.19
C PRO A 5 -2.32 18.65 20.45
N SER A 6 -3.02 19.78 20.43
CA SER A 6 -4.48 19.80 20.57
C SER A 6 -5.07 18.93 19.48
N VAL A 7 -5.88 17.95 19.86
CA VAL A 7 -6.60 17.07 18.92
C VAL A 7 -7.39 17.95 17.95
N PRO A 8 -7.16 17.87 16.63
CA PRO A 8 -7.96 18.66 15.71
C PRO A 8 -9.41 18.21 15.83
N SER A 9 -10.30 19.17 15.91
CA SER A 9 -11.73 18.95 16.14
C SER A 9 -12.46 18.28 14.98
N ARG A 10 -11.78 17.96 13.86
CA ARG A 10 -12.39 17.34 12.69
C ARG A 10 -11.36 16.59 11.85
N CYS A 11 -11.62 15.31 11.59
CA CYS A 11 -10.95 14.54 10.55
C CYS A 11 -11.38 15.06 9.16
N ARG A 12 -10.41 15.52 8.34
CA ARG A 12 -10.67 16.04 6.98
C ARG A 12 -10.28 15.06 5.88
N ALA A 13 -9.43 14.09 6.19
CA ALA A 13 -9.02 13.07 5.24
C ALA A 13 -8.76 11.74 5.96
N VAL A 14 -9.09 10.65 5.28
CA VAL A 14 -8.70 9.29 5.68
C VAL A 14 -7.86 8.69 4.57
N ILE A 15 -6.66 8.23 4.91
CA ILE A 15 -5.68 7.68 3.98
C ILE A 15 -5.52 6.21 4.32
N PHE A 16 -5.61 5.35 3.32
CA PHE A 16 -5.57 3.91 3.48
C PHE A 16 -4.31 3.30 2.89
N ASP A 17 -3.75 2.29 3.54
CA ASP A 17 -2.93 1.31 2.84
C ASP A 17 -3.81 0.49 1.87
N TRP A 18 -3.17 -0.19 0.92
CA TRP A 18 -3.87 -0.99 -0.08
C TRP A 18 -3.81 -2.50 0.24
N GLY A 19 -2.63 -3.08 0.17
CA GLY A 19 -2.45 -4.53 0.29
C GLY A 19 -2.58 -5.01 1.73
N GLY A 20 -3.57 -5.86 2.03
CA GLY A 20 -3.88 -6.30 3.39
C GLY A 20 -4.80 -5.36 4.16
N THR A 21 -5.14 -4.18 3.60
CA THR A 21 -6.10 -3.24 4.18
C THR A 21 -7.34 -3.09 3.31
N LEU A 22 -7.20 -2.54 2.10
CA LEU A 22 -8.31 -2.42 1.14
C LEU A 22 -8.52 -3.71 0.31
N THR A 23 -7.54 -4.60 0.28
CA THR A 23 -7.64 -5.94 -0.30
C THR A 23 -7.37 -6.97 0.79
N PRO A 24 -8.05 -8.13 0.79
CA PRO A 24 -7.73 -9.21 1.71
C PRO A 24 -6.27 -9.65 1.55
N TRP A 25 -5.65 -10.06 2.66
CA TRP A 25 -4.33 -10.67 2.60
C TRP A 25 -4.47 -12.16 2.22
N HIS A 26 -3.86 -12.53 1.10
CA HIS A 26 -3.77 -13.92 0.67
C HIS A 26 -2.35 -14.44 0.80
N SER A 27 -2.20 -15.70 1.25
CA SER A 27 -0.93 -16.40 1.16
C SER A 27 -0.69 -16.82 -0.29
N VAL A 28 0.28 -16.20 -0.94
CA VAL A 28 0.63 -16.43 -2.35
C VAL A 28 2.07 -16.94 -2.44
N ASP A 29 2.35 -17.83 -3.39
CA ASP A 29 3.72 -18.20 -3.74
C ASP A 29 4.38 -17.03 -4.49
N LEU A 30 5.16 -16.23 -3.76
CA LEU A 30 5.82 -15.04 -4.30
C LEU A 30 6.94 -15.38 -5.32
N GLU A 31 7.44 -16.62 -5.34
CA GLU A 31 8.38 -17.04 -6.38
C GLU A 31 7.65 -17.37 -7.69
N GLU A 32 6.46 -17.99 -7.59
CA GLU A 32 5.70 -18.38 -8.78
C GLU A 32 5.25 -17.17 -9.62
N GLN A 33 4.97 -16.03 -9.01
CA GLN A 33 4.68 -14.79 -9.76
C GLN A 33 5.77 -14.46 -10.78
N TRP A 34 7.06 -14.60 -10.39
CA TRP A 34 8.19 -14.31 -11.27
C TRP A 34 8.51 -15.45 -12.23
N ARG A 35 8.16 -16.69 -11.89
CA ARG A 35 8.22 -17.83 -12.80
C ARG A 35 7.20 -17.67 -13.93
N VAL A 36 5.96 -17.31 -13.61
CA VAL A 36 4.90 -17.01 -14.61
C VAL A 36 5.35 -15.91 -15.55
N PHE A 37 5.89 -14.80 -15.02
CA PHE A 37 6.47 -13.72 -15.80
C PHE A 37 7.58 -14.21 -16.74
N ALA A 38 8.57 -14.91 -16.19
CA ALA A 38 9.77 -15.32 -16.92
C ALA A 38 9.50 -16.33 -18.04
N ARG A 39 8.50 -17.21 -17.89
CA ARG A 39 8.05 -18.14 -18.94
C ARG A 39 7.46 -17.43 -20.15
N GLN A 40 6.96 -16.20 -19.99
CA GLN A 40 6.55 -15.39 -21.16
C GLN A 40 7.75 -14.79 -21.90
N VAL A 41 8.85 -14.52 -21.19
CA VAL A 41 10.07 -13.97 -21.78
C VAL A 41 10.86 -15.05 -22.52
N HIS A 42 11.05 -16.21 -21.90
CA HIS A 42 11.82 -17.32 -22.42
C HIS A 42 10.97 -18.57 -22.62
N ALA A 43 11.05 -19.17 -23.81
CA ALA A 43 10.35 -20.42 -24.10
C ALA A 43 11.06 -21.66 -23.49
N GLU A 44 12.36 -21.55 -23.21
CA GLU A 44 13.18 -22.61 -22.63
C GLU A 44 13.14 -22.48 -21.11
N GLU A 45 12.71 -23.55 -20.43
CA GLU A 45 12.43 -23.54 -18.97
C GLU A 45 13.65 -23.17 -18.11
N THR A 46 14.84 -23.65 -18.48
CA THR A 46 16.07 -23.32 -17.73
C THR A 46 16.38 -21.81 -17.80
N GLN A 47 16.15 -21.18 -18.96
CA GLN A 47 16.34 -19.73 -19.11
C GLN A 47 15.26 -18.95 -18.34
N ALA A 48 14.01 -19.42 -18.36
CA ALA A 48 12.92 -18.83 -17.62
C ALA A 48 13.19 -18.87 -16.10
N LEU A 49 13.58 -20.03 -15.57
CA LEU A 49 13.94 -20.17 -14.16
C LEU A 49 15.14 -19.31 -13.78
N SER A 50 16.15 -19.21 -14.66
CA SER A 50 17.30 -18.32 -14.43
C SER A 50 16.91 -16.85 -14.36
N LEU A 51 16.00 -16.40 -15.25
CA LEU A 51 15.48 -15.02 -15.20
C LEU A 51 14.67 -14.78 -13.93
N ALA A 52 13.75 -15.69 -13.58
CA ALA A 52 12.95 -15.58 -12.36
C ALA A 52 13.84 -15.45 -11.11
N ALA A 53 14.87 -16.29 -11.00
CA ALA A 53 15.82 -16.22 -9.87
C ALA A 53 16.55 -14.88 -9.79
N ARG A 54 16.93 -14.28 -10.94
CA ARG A 54 17.56 -12.94 -10.94
C ARG A 54 16.57 -11.83 -10.55
N ILE A 55 15.31 -11.93 -10.97
CA ILE A 55 14.29 -10.95 -10.60
C ILE A 55 14.02 -11.02 -9.09
N ILE A 56 13.86 -12.24 -8.54
CA ILE A 56 13.67 -12.45 -7.10
C ILE A 56 14.84 -11.86 -6.31
N ALA A 57 16.07 -12.13 -6.71
CA ALA A 57 17.25 -11.59 -6.03
C ALA A 57 17.31 -10.05 -6.09
N ALA A 58 16.95 -9.44 -7.21
CA ALA A 58 16.90 -7.98 -7.36
C ALA A 58 15.77 -7.36 -6.51
N GLU A 59 14.60 -8.01 -6.47
CA GLU A 59 13.48 -7.59 -5.63
C GLU A 59 13.83 -7.67 -4.14
N ASP A 60 14.41 -8.79 -3.69
CA ASP A 60 14.86 -8.98 -2.30
C ASP A 60 15.88 -7.91 -1.90
N ALA A 61 16.85 -7.61 -2.77
CA ALA A 61 17.82 -6.55 -2.54
C ALA A 61 17.16 -5.17 -2.43
N ALA A 62 16.15 -4.89 -3.27
CA ALA A 62 15.37 -3.66 -3.21
C ALA A 62 14.58 -3.55 -1.89
N TRP A 63 13.96 -4.62 -1.43
CA TRP A 63 13.24 -4.66 -0.14
C TRP A 63 14.19 -4.54 1.07
N VAL A 64 15.40 -5.07 1.00
CA VAL A 64 16.43 -4.83 2.03
C VAL A 64 16.78 -3.35 2.10
N ARG A 65 17.06 -2.70 0.97
CA ARG A 65 17.32 -1.25 0.91
C ARG A 65 16.13 -0.45 1.47
N SER A 66 14.91 -0.81 1.08
CA SER A 66 13.70 -0.15 1.57
C SER A 66 13.56 -0.23 3.09
N ARG A 67 13.90 -1.36 3.70
CA ARG A 67 13.85 -1.52 5.17
C ARG A 67 14.97 -0.82 5.92
N THR A 68 16.16 -0.64 5.29
CA THR A 68 17.33 -0.05 5.97
C THR A 68 17.36 1.47 5.89
N ASP A 69 17.03 2.04 4.75
CA ASP A 69 17.12 3.49 4.49
C ASP A 69 15.80 4.12 4.01
N HIS A 70 14.71 3.32 4.01
CA HIS A 70 13.38 3.72 3.56
C HIS A 70 13.36 4.25 2.12
N SER A 71 14.30 3.79 1.28
CA SER A 71 14.33 4.14 -0.13
C SER A 71 13.26 3.41 -0.92
N SER A 72 12.75 4.05 -1.95
CA SER A 72 11.76 3.47 -2.85
C SER A 72 12.39 2.47 -3.82
N ALA A 73 11.59 1.48 -4.24
CA ALA A 73 11.92 0.56 -5.30
C ALA A 73 10.91 0.70 -6.45
N ARG A 74 11.38 0.45 -7.67
CA ARG A 74 10.55 0.52 -8.88
C ARG A 74 10.70 -0.75 -9.71
N LEU A 75 9.58 -1.22 -10.24
CA LEU A 75 9.56 -2.44 -11.04
C LEU A 75 10.56 -2.40 -12.21
N HIS A 76 10.65 -1.27 -12.93
CA HIS A 76 11.56 -1.17 -14.07
C HIS A 76 13.04 -1.24 -13.68
N GLU A 77 13.40 -0.76 -12.49
CA GLU A 77 14.75 -0.84 -11.93
C GLU A 77 15.10 -2.28 -11.54
N ILE A 78 14.16 -2.99 -10.90
CA ILE A 78 14.29 -4.41 -10.54
C ILE A 78 14.47 -5.27 -11.78
N LEU A 79 13.65 -5.06 -12.82
CA LEU A 79 13.76 -5.82 -14.06
C LEU A 79 15.08 -5.52 -14.82
N ALA A 80 15.52 -4.26 -14.81
CA ALA A 80 16.81 -3.88 -15.40
C ALA A 80 18.00 -4.51 -14.64
N GLU A 81 17.96 -4.51 -13.30
CA GLU A 81 18.98 -5.17 -12.45
C GLU A 81 19.01 -6.70 -12.72
N ALA A 82 17.87 -7.30 -12.98
CA ALA A 82 17.75 -8.71 -13.38
C ALA A 82 18.21 -8.98 -14.83
N GLY A 83 18.59 -7.95 -15.60
CA GLY A 83 19.05 -8.06 -16.98
C GLY A 83 17.95 -8.17 -18.01
N LEU A 84 16.76 -7.62 -17.73
CA LEU A 84 15.67 -7.51 -18.71
C LEU A 84 15.53 -6.06 -19.20
N ASP A 85 15.84 -5.84 -20.47
CA ASP A 85 15.75 -4.53 -21.10
C ASP A 85 14.31 -3.99 -21.17
N ALA A 86 14.18 -2.66 -21.10
CA ALA A 86 12.89 -1.98 -21.09
C ALA A 86 12.08 -2.21 -22.38
N ASP A 87 12.75 -2.36 -23.51
CA ASP A 87 12.20 -2.56 -24.84
C ASP A 87 12.12 -4.03 -25.27
N HIS A 88 12.33 -4.98 -24.34
CA HIS A 88 12.24 -6.41 -24.66
C HIS A 88 10.85 -6.75 -25.21
N LEU A 89 10.81 -7.36 -26.41
CA LEU A 89 9.58 -7.62 -27.20
C LEU A 89 8.48 -8.37 -26.45
N ARG A 90 8.83 -9.20 -25.44
CA ARG A 90 7.88 -9.99 -24.66
C ARG A 90 7.55 -9.40 -23.29
N ARG A 91 8.09 -8.23 -22.97
CA ARG A 91 7.91 -7.60 -21.65
C ARG A 91 6.43 -7.36 -21.32
N GLU A 92 5.66 -6.83 -22.26
CA GLU A 92 4.23 -6.56 -22.02
C GLU A 92 3.42 -7.85 -21.83
N ALA A 93 3.72 -8.90 -22.58
CA ALA A 93 3.07 -10.20 -22.38
C ALA A 93 3.42 -10.80 -21.00
N ALA A 94 4.66 -10.64 -20.55
CA ALA A 94 5.10 -11.09 -19.25
C ALA A 94 4.44 -10.29 -18.11
N LEU A 95 4.31 -8.96 -18.25
CA LEU A 95 3.57 -8.12 -17.31
C LEU A 95 2.07 -8.47 -17.28
N ALA A 96 1.48 -8.80 -18.42
CA ALA A 96 0.09 -9.24 -18.48
C ALA A 96 -0.11 -10.56 -17.72
N ALA A 97 0.75 -11.56 -17.94
CA ALA A 97 0.69 -12.83 -17.21
C ALA A 97 0.90 -12.66 -15.69
N TYR A 98 1.79 -11.76 -15.30
CA TYR A 98 1.97 -11.40 -13.88
C TYR A 98 0.68 -10.79 -13.31
N ARG A 99 0.03 -9.85 -14.00
CA ARG A 99 -1.21 -9.23 -13.55
C ARG A 99 -2.35 -10.25 -13.44
N GLU A 100 -2.45 -11.15 -14.40
CA GLU A 100 -3.42 -12.26 -14.39
C GLU A 100 -3.20 -13.19 -13.18
N PHE A 101 -1.94 -13.50 -12.85
CA PHE A 101 -1.59 -14.26 -11.65
C PHE A 101 -2.09 -13.57 -10.38
N TRP A 102 -1.96 -12.24 -10.28
CA TRP A 102 -2.36 -11.47 -9.12
C TRP A 102 -3.86 -11.12 -9.06
N GLU A 103 -4.56 -11.18 -10.18
CA GLU A 103 -5.96 -10.73 -10.25
C GLU A 103 -6.85 -11.33 -9.15
N PRO A 104 -6.83 -12.66 -8.86
CA PRO A 104 -7.65 -13.25 -7.79
C PRO A 104 -7.30 -12.76 -6.38
N HIS A 105 -6.12 -12.15 -6.21
CA HIS A 105 -5.59 -11.71 -4.93
C HIS A 105 -5.64 -10.19 -4.73
N THR A 106 -6.20 -9.47 -5.68
CA THR A 106 -6.24 -7.99 -5.68
C THR A 106 -7.66 -7.43 -5.72
N PHE A 107 -8.68 -8.25 -5.49
CA PHE A 107 -10.05 -7.72 -5.40
C PHE A 107 -10.20 -6.85 -4.15
N THR A 108 -10.79 -5.69 -4.34
CA THR A 108 -11.11 -4.76 -3.26
C THR A 108 -12.18 -5.39 -2.35
N ASP A 109 -12.00 -5.26 -1.03
CA ASP A 109 -12.96 -5.74 -0.04
C ASP A 109 -14.34 -5.09 -0.26
N GLU A 110 -15.40 -5.86 -0.10
CA GLU A 110 -16.78 -5.42 -0.35
C GLU A 110 -17.22 -4.25 0.54
N GLN A 111 -16.59 -4.06 1.70
CA GLN A 111 -16.86 -2.97 2.62
C GLN A 111 -16.23 -1.63 2.17
N VAL A 112 -15.26 -1.65 1.24
CA VAL A 112 -14.53 -0.43 0.83
C VAL A 112 -15.45 0.59 0.19
N LYS A 113 -16.32 0.15 -0.72
CA LYS A 113 -17.23 1.08 -1.39
C LYS A 113 -18.19 1.79 -0.42
N PRO A 114 -18.95 1.08 0.43
CA PRO A 114 -19.80 1.75 1.42
C PRO A 114 -19.01 2.57 2.45
N LEU A 115 -17.80 2.15 2.82
CA LEU A 115 -16.92 2.94 3.67
C LEU A 115 -16.54 4.27 3.02
N PHE A 116 -16.07 4.25 1.77
CA PHE A 116 -15.66 5.46 1.06
C PHE A 116 -16.84 6.42 0.82
N GLU A 117 -18.01 5.90 0.47
CA GLU A 117 -19.24 6.68 0.37
C GLU A 117 -19.59 7.34 1.72
N GLY A 118 -19.56 6.56 2.82
CA GLY A 118 -19.82 7.06 4.17
C GLY A 118 -18.81 8.11 4.66
N LEU A 119 -17.53 8.01 4.27
CA LEU A 119 -16.51 9.04 4.54
C LEU A 119 -16.82 10.35 3.80
N ARG A 120 -17.18 10.26 2.52
CA ARG A 120 -17.53 11.42 1.69
C ARG A 120 -18.80 12.13 2.19
N GLU A 121 -19.80 11.38 2.66
CA GLU A 121 -20.99 11.95 3.33
C GLU A 121 -20.64 12.76 4.58
N ARG A 122 -19.56 12.37 5.29
CA ARG A 122 -19.00 13.11 6.44
C ARG A 122 -18.11 14.28 6.03
N GLY A 123 -17.90 14.48 4.73
CA GLY A 123 -17.04 15.52 4.17
C GLY A 123 -15.55 15.24 4.32
N ALA A 124 -15.17 13.99 4.58
CA ALA A 124 -13.78 13.55 4.59
C ALA A 124 -13.33 13.20 3.16
N ARG A 125 -12.08 13.55 2.82
CA ARG A 125 -11.42 13.12 1.59
C ARG A 125 -10.85 11.73 1.77
N VAL A 126 -10.84 10.96 0.69
CA VAL A 126 -10.31 9.58 0.68
C VAL A 126 -9.00 9.55 -0.06
N GLY A 127 -7.96 9.05 0.59
CA GLY A 127 -6.64 8.86 0.00
C GLY A 127 -6.16 7.41 0.08
N VAL A 128 -5.20 7.08 -0.78
CA VAL A 128 -4.44 5.82 -0.72
C VAL A 128 -2.95 6.14 -0.65
N LEU A 129 -2.22 5.46 0.23
CA LEU A 129 -0.76 5.46 0.26
C LEU A 129 -0.26 4.04 0.48
N SER A 130 0.37 3.46 -0.52
CA SER A 130 0.87 2.07 -0.45
C SER A 130 2.35 1.95 -0.77
N ASN A 131 3.04 1.06 -0.03
CA ASN A 131 4.39 0.61 -0.39
C ASN A 131 4.28 -0.41 -1.51
N THR A 132 4.84 -0.09 -2.68
CA THR A 132 4.76 -0.91 -3.88
C THR A 132 5.90 -0.63 -4.84
N ILE A 133 6.26 -1.62 -5.65
CA ILE A 133 7.17 -1.45 -6.80
C ILE A 133 6.43 -1.09 -8.09
N TRP A 134 5.10 -1.25 -8.10
CA TRP A 134 4.25 -1.07 -9.28
C TRP A 134 3.92 0.40 -9.53
N PRO A 135 3.74 0.81 -10.81
CA PRO A 135 3.32 2.17 -11.13
C PRO A 135 1.85 2.40 -10.74
N ARG A 136 1.49 3.67 -10.61
CA ARG A 136 0.13 4.14 -10.29
C ARG A 136 -0.94 3.50 -11.17
N ASP A 137 -0.71 3.43 -12.47
CA ASP A 137 -1.70 2.93 -13.44
C ASP A 137 -2.13 1.48 -13.15
N TYR A 138 -1.23 0.66 -12.59
CA TYR A 138 -1.59 -0.68 -12.16
C TYR A 138 -2.66 -0.66 -11.06
N HIS A 139 -2.44 0.12 -10.01
CA HIS A 139 -3.39 0.21 -8.88
C HIS A 139 -4.69 0.90 -9.30
N ARG A 140 -4.61 1.94 -10.12
CA ARG A 140 -5.81 2.60 -10.65
C ARG A 140 -6.65 1.65 -11.50
N GLY A 141 -6.02 0.78 -12.30
CA GLY A 141 -6.71 -0.28 -13.04
C GLY A 141 -7.47 -1.25 -12.13
N VAL A 142 -6.89 -1.62 -10.97
CA VAL A 142 -7.57 -2.43 -9.96
C VAL A 142 -8.78 -1.68 -9.38
N PHE A 143 -8.61 -0.43 -8.95
CA PHE A 143 -9.72 0.37 -8.39
C PHE A 143 -10.82 0.67 -9.42
N GLU A 144 -10.47 0.82 -10.70
CA GLU A 144 -11.43 1.01 -11.79
C GLU A 144 -12.23 -0.28 -12.04
N ARG A 145 -11.56 -1.45 -12.13
CA ARG A 145 -12.18 -2.78 -12.23
C ARG A 145 -13.24 -2.98 -11.13
N ASP A 146 -12.90 -2.58 -9.90
CA ASP A 146 -13.73 -2.81 -8.71
C ASP A 146 -14.74 -1.67 -8.46
N GLY A 147 -14.75 -0.65 -9.31
CA GLY A 147 -15.73 0.44 -9.28
C GLY A 147 -15.59 1.41 -8.11
N VAL A 148 -14.38 1.55 -7.55
CA VAL A 148 -14.09 2.44 -6.40
C VAL A 148 -13.17 3.61 -6.75
N LEU A 149 -12.54 3.62 -7.92
CA LEU A 149 -11.60 4.67 -8.32
C LEU A 149 -12.19 6.09 -8.22
N GLY A 150 -13.45 6.26 -8.60
CA GLY A 150 -14.14 7.56 -8.55
C GLY A 150 -14.43 8.08 -7.12
N LEU A 151 -14.19 7.27 -6.09
CA LEU A 151 -14.35 7.63 -4.68
C LEU A 151 -13.02 8.05 -4.04
N ILE A 152 -11.88 7.86 -4.71
CA ILE A 152 -10.53 8.18 -4.24
C ILE A 152 -10.18 9.59 -4.71
N ASP A 153 -9.88 10.50 -3.78
CA ASP A 153 -9.51 11.88 -4.08
C ASP A 153 -8.01 12.04 -4.41
N ALA A 154 -7.14 11.18 -3.84
CA ALA A 154 -5.71 11.10 -4.18
C ALA A 154 -5.16 9.70 -3.92
N ASP A 155 -4.28 9.25 -4.79
CA ASP A 155 -3.61 7.96 -4.69
C ASP A 155 -2.09 8.14 -4.84
N ILE A 156 -1.32 7.65 -3.88
CA ILE A 156 0.11 7.86 -3.74
C ILE A 156 0.79 6.50 -3.57
N TYR A 157 1.88 6.29 -4.28
CA TYR A 157 2.61 5.02 -4.29
C TYR A 157 4.10 5.25 -4.03
N SER A 158 4.71 4.42 -3.20
CA SER A 158 6.13 4.56 -2.87
C SER A 158 7.01 4.50 -4.12
N SER A 159 6.63 3.74 -5.15
CA SER A 159 7.34 3.68 -6.43
C SER A 159 7.47 5.03 -7.15
N GLU A 160 6.67 6.04 -6.78
CA GLU A 160 6.70 7.39 -7.33
C GLU A 160 7.27 8.43 -6.34
N LEU A 161 7.60 8.02 -5.13
CA LEU A 161 8.18 8.85 -4.08
C LEU A 161 9.68 8.57 -3.92
N ALA A 162 10.34 9.40 -3.10
CA ALA A 162 11.71 9.14 -2.65
C ALA A 162 11.75 8.15 -1.47
N TRP A 163 10.65 8.00 -0.74
CA TRP A 163 10.58 7.24 0.50
C TRP A 163 9.39 6.26 0.54
N THR A 164 9.60 5.15 1.27
CA THR A 164 8.55 4.20 1.64
C THR A 164 8.06 4.46 3.06
N LYS A 165 6.88 3.95 3.43
CA LYS A 165 6.47 3.81 4.84
C LYS A 165 7.49 2.90 5.56
N PRO A 166 7.88 3.19 6.81
CA PRO A 166 7.29 4.17 7.74
C PRO A 166 7.88 5.59 7.65
N HIS A 167 8.67 5.94 6.63
CA HIS A 167 9.28 7.28 6.57
C HIS A 167 8.19 8.38 6.54
N PRO A 168 8.24 9.39 7.45
CA PRO A 168 7.19 10.40 7.57
C PRO A 168 6.98 11.24 6.31
N GLY A 169 7.98 11.29 5.42
CA GLY A 169 7.87 11.96 4.13
C GLY A 169 6.80 11.39 3.22
N ALA A 170 6.58 10.05 3.25
CA ALA A 170 5.54 9.40 2.46
C ALA A 170 4.13 9.83 2.92
N PHE A 171 3.89 9.85 4.22
CA PHE A 171 2.61 10.27 4.81
C PHE A 171 2.32 11.75 4.58
N ARG A 172 3.34 12.62 4.72
CA ARG A 172 3.21 14.06 4.42
C ARG A 172 2.90 14.32 2.95
N ALA A 173 3.50 13.54 2.05
CA ALA A 173 3.17 13.63 0.62
C ALA A 173 1.70 13.25 0.36
N ALA A 174 1.18 12.22 1.02
CA ALA A 174 -0.22 11.82 0.90
C ALA A 174 -1.18 12.88 1.47
N ALA A 175 -0.89 13.46 2.64
CA ALA A 175 -1.68 14.56 3.22
C ALA A 175 -1.68 15.80 2.29
N ALA A 176 -0.51 16.17 1.77
CA ALA A 176 -0.37 17.30 0.85
C ALA A 176 -1.18 17.10 -0.45
N ALA A 177 -1.19 15.89 -1.00
CA ALA A 177 -1.98 15.55 -2.19
C ALA A 177 -3.50 15.69 -1.95
N LEU A 178 -3.93 15.47 -0.70
CA LEU A 178 -5.31 15.69 -0.26
C LEU A 178 -5.58 17.14 0.21
N GLY A 179 -4.57 18.02 0.22
CA GLY A 179 -4.71 19.41 0.66
C GLY A 179 -5.09 19.55 2.14
N VAL A 180 -4.52 18.71 3.00
CA VAL A 180 -4.71 18.73 4.45
C VAL A 180 -3.36 18.69 5.18
N GLU A 181 -3.34 19.18 6.42
CA GLU A 181 -2.20 18.96 7.31
C GLU A 181 -2.23 17.52 7.86
N PRO A 182 -1.07 16.91 8.18
CA PRO A 182 -1.04 15.57 8.77
C PRO A 182 -1.92 15.42 10.02
N SER A 183 -2.00 16.44 10.87
CA SER A 183 -2.85 16.45 12.07
C SER A 183 -4.36 16.45 11.77
N GLU A 184 -4.78 16.73 10.54
CA GLU A 184 -6.16 16.69 10.06
C GLU A 184 -6.49 15.37 9.35
N ALA A 185 -5.50 14.46 9.21
CA ALA A 185 -5.63 13.19 8.53
C ALA A 185 -5.58 12.00 9.52
N VAL A 186 -6.27 10.95 9.13
CA VAL A 186 -6.21 9.63 9.77
C VAL A 186 -5.61 8.65 8.77
N TYR A 187 -4.66 7.85 9.21
CA TYR A 187 -4.12 6.76 8.42
C TYR A 187 -4.72 5.42 8.87
N VAL A 188 -5.05 4.57 7.94
CA VAL A 188 -5.61 3.24 8.19
C VAL A 188 -4.74 2.20 7.52
N GLY A 189 -4.25 1.21 8.28
CA GLY A 189 -3.42 0.16 7.74
C GLY A 189 -3.33 -1.07 8.64
N ASP A 190 -2.78 -2.16 8.10
CA ASP A 190 -2.71 -3.46 8.77
C ASP A 190 -1.36 -3.72 9.45
N ARG A 191 -0.31 -2.93 9.14
CA ARG A 191 1.05 -3.13 9.63
C ARG A 191 1.39 -2.18 10.78
N PRO A 192 1.63 -2.69 12.00
CA PRO A 192 1.96 -1.83 13.15
C PRO A 192 3.15 -0.89 12.90
N PHE A 193 4.25 -1.39 12.31
CA PHE A 193 5.45 -0.57 12.11
C PHE A 193 5.30 0.40 10.94
N GLU A 194 4.95 -0.10 9.76
CA GLU A 194 4.87 0.73 8.57
C GLU A 194 3.72 1.74 8.65
N ASP A 195 2.55 1.34 9.16
CA ASP A 195 1.32 2.12 9.10
C ASP A 195 1.06 2.91 10.39
N VAL A 196 1.01 2.22 11.55
CA VAL A 196 0.68 2.86 12.82
C VAL A 196 1.82 3.78 13.26
N HIS A 197 3.02 3.21 13.49
CA HIS A 197 4.18 3.99 13.92
C HIS A 197 4.52 5.08 12.89
N GLY A 198 4.59 4.74 11.58
CA GLY A 198 4.97 5.69 10.55
C GLY A 198 4.02 6.88 10.41
N SER A 199 2.72 6.65 10.48
CA SER A 199 1.73 7.72 10.39
C SER A 199 1.72 8.61 11.63
N GLN A 200 1.84 8.04 12.82
CA GLN A 200 1.94 8.79 14.08
C GLN A 200 3.23 9.63 14.13
N LEU A 201 4.36 9.09 13.62
CA LEU A 201 5.61 9.85 13.46
C LEU A 201 5.46 11.05 12.50
N ALA A 202 4.57 10.95 11.52
CA ALA A 202 4.24 12.06 10.62
C ALA A 202 3.27 13.08 11.23
N GLY A 203 2.65 12.79 12.37
CA GLY A 203 1.68 13.63 13.07
C GLY A 203 0.23 13.34 12.72
N MET A 204 -0.07 12.18 12.12
CA MET A 204 -1.43 11.70 11.88
C MET A 204 -1.94 10.89 13.06
N ARG A 205 -3.25 10.66 13.14
CA ARG A 205 -3.82 9.57 13.92
C ARG A 205 -3.77 8.28 13.11
N ALA A 206 -3.71 7.14 13.80
CA ALA A 206 -3.66 5.83 13.21
C ALA A 206 -4.83 4.95 13.64
N ILE A 207 -5.48 4.31 12.67
CA ILE A 207 -6.39 3.20 12.92
C ILE A 207 -5.73 1.93 12.40
N TRP A 208 -5.58 0.96 13.27
CA TRP A 208 -5.05 -0.34 12.93
C TRP A 208 -6.18 -1.30 12.54
N VAL A 209 -5.99 -2.01 11.41
CA VAL A 209 -6.86 -3.08 10.93
C VAL A 209 -6.11 -4.40 11.10
N PRO A 210 -6.43 -5.23 12.10
CA PRO A 210 -5.68 -6.44 12.43
C PRO A 210 -6.03 -7.60 11.50
N HIS A 211 -5.64 -7.54 10.23
CA HIS A 211 -5.71 -8.68 9.33
C HIS A 211 -4.62 -9.69 9.70
N SER A 212 -5.00 -10.79 10.31
CA SER A 212 -4.14 -11.70 11.07
C SER A 212 -3.22 -12.61 10.26
N GLN A 213 -3.13 -12.47 8.93
CA GLN A 213 -2.41 -13.43 8.10
C GLN A 213 -1.05 -12.93 7.56
N ILE A 214 -0.55 -11.79 8.07
CA ILE A 214 0.79 -11.32 7.72
C ILE A 214 1.80 -12.35 8.23
N PRO A 215 2.72 -12.85 7.39
CA PRO A 215 3.75 -13.80 7.82
C PRO A 215 4.57 -13.25 9.00
N VAL A 216 4.82 -14.08 10.02
CA VAL A 216 5.52 -13.68 11.26
C VAL A 216 6.86 -13.00 10.95
N GLY A 217 7.59 -13.47 9.93
CA GLY A 217 8.86 -12.87 9.51
C GLY A 217 8.75 -11.45 8.88
N GLN A 218 7.53 -11.00 8.60
CA GLN A 218 7.24 -9.64 8.10
C GLN A 218 6.62 -8.75 9.16
N GLN A 219 6.33 -9.26 10.34
CA GLN A 219 5.78 -8.49 11.45
C GLN A 219 6.92 -7.83 12.23
N VAL A 220 6.84 -6.51 12.39
CA VAL A 220 7.72 -5.75 13.26
C VAL A 220 6.89 -5.25 14.44
N SER A 221 7.28 -5.65 15.67
CA SER A 221 6.61 -5.17 16.88
C SER A 221 6.95 -3.71 17.12
N VAL A 222 5.97 -2.94 17.56
CA VAL A 222 6.12 -1.54 17.96
C VAL A 222 5.47 -1.33 19.32
N ASP A 223 5.96 -0.33 20.05
CA ASP A 223 5.41 0.06 21.37
C ASP A 223 4.25 1.06 21.22
N GLU A 224 4.08 1.64 20.03
CA GLU A 224 3.03 2.61 19.74
C GLU A 224 1.66 1.96 19.75
N VAL A 225 0.72 2.65 20.41
CA VAL A 225 -0.68 2.23 20.46
C VAL A 225 -1.46 2.97 19.37
N PRO A 226 -2.23 2.28 18.53
CA PRO A 226 -3.09 2.94 17.56
C PRO A 226 -4.16 3.77 18.25
N ASP A 227 -4.59 4.87 17.64
CA ASP A 227 -5.67 5.71 18.16
C ASP A 227 -7.04 5.00 18.06
N GLY A 228 -7.16 4.02 17.18
CA GLY A 228 -8.33 3.16 17.03
C GLY A 228 -7.97 1.80 16.46
N VAL A 229 -8.84 0.82 16.67
CA VAL A 229 -8.74 -0.52 16.08
C VAL A 229 -10.06 -0.83 15.39
N ALA A 230 -10.02 -1.13 14.10
CA ALA A 230 -11.16 -1.54 13.30
C ALA A 230 -11.01 -3.03 12.94
N HIS A 231 -11.89 -3.88 13.44
CA HIS A 231 -11.90 -5.30 13.11
C HIS A 231 -12.55 -5.56 11.76
N GLU A 232 -13.49 -4.69 11.38
CA GLU A 232 -14.09 -4.62 10.05
C GLU A 232 -13.85 -3.22 9.49
N LEU A 233 -13.68 -3.08 8.18
CA LEU A 233 -13.40 -1.78 7.57
C LEU A 233 -14.52 -0.76 7.83
N ILE A 234 -15.76 -1.20 7.85
CA ILE A 234 -16.91 -0.31 8.10
C ILE A 234 -16.92 0.29 9.52
N ASP A 235 -16.26 -0.36 10.50
CA ASP A 235 -16.14 0.14 11.88
C ASP A 235 -15.44 1.51 11.94
N ILE A 236 -14.62 1.83 10.95
CA ILE A 236 -13.91 3.11 10.85
C ILE A 236 -14.87 4.29 10.94
N LEU A 237 -16.05 4.21 10.34
CA LEU A 237 -17.03 5.29 10.41
C LEU A 237 -17.47 5.58 11.85
N GLY A 238 -17.74 4.52 12.63
CA GLY A 238 -18.11 4.66 14.04
C GLY A 238 -16.97 5.19 14.93
N ILE A 239 -15.72 4.77 14.65
CA ILE A 239 -14.53 5.27 15.34
C ILE A 239 -14.38 6.78 15.11
N LEU A 240 -14.49 7.22 13.86
CA LEU A 240 -14.37 8.65 13.50
C LEU A 240 -15.50 9.49 14.11
N ASP A 241 -16.73 8.98 14.12
CA ASP A 241 -17.87 9.66 14.74
C ASP A 241 -17.67 9.80 16.26
N GLY A 242 -17.10 8.77 16.92
CA GLY A 242 -16.75 8.82 18.34
C GLY A 242 -15.69 9.87 18.67
N TRP A 243 -14.75 10.15 17.77
CA TRP A 243 -13.73 11.20 17.97
C TRP A 243 -14.24 12.63 17.76
N GLN A 244 -15.38 12.80 17.11
CA GLN A 244 -16.01 14.11 16.86
C GLN A 244 -17.07 14.46 17.91
N SER A 245 -17.45 13.51 18.75
CA SER A 245 -18.39 13.73 19.83
C SER A 245 -17.75 14.55 20.96
N PRO A 246 -18.43 15.58 21.50
CA PRO A 246 -17.91 16.45 22.54
C PRO A 246 -17.66 15.72 23.86
#